data_56f21ddfb3a161c986c4c2b6b0662d2a
#
_entry.id   56f21ddfb3a161c986c4c2b6b0662d2a
#
_cell.length_a   1.000
_cell.length_b   1.000
_cell.length_c   1.000
_cell.angle_alpha   90.00
_cell.angle_beta   90.00
_cell.angle_gamma   90.00
#
_symmetry.space_group_name_H-M   'P 1'
#
loop_
_entity.id
_entity.type
_entity.pdbx_description
1 polymer ?
#
loop_
_entity_poly.entity_id
_entity_poly.type
_entity_poly.pdbx_seq_one_letter_code
_entity_poly.pdbx_strand_id
1 'polypeptide(L)'
;MALSGLAVSHELRNEFTDIAIIETHPKVLYFELCGRRYSYEDDQLRMNRDLGTRLALTTNTKTDHEWDAAISAFAAFQSLTKRWTYDLHALPIANGESLVPIAGDTHFYWPT
;
A
#
# COMPACT_ATOMS: atom_id res chain seq x y z
N MET A 1 -10.40 -6.66 -1.54
CA MET A 1 -11.78 -6.46 -1.09
C MET A 1 -11.83 -5.98 0.34
N ALA A 2 -12.65 -4.99 0.61
CA ALA A 2 -12.67 -4.30 1.90
C ALA A 2 -13.02 -5.20 3.10
N LEU A 3 -13.99 -6.11 2.95
CA LEU A 3 -14.40 -6.99 4.04
C LEU A 3 -13.33 -8.00 4.42
N SER A 4 -12.61 -8.54 3.45
CA SER A 4 -11.48 -9.44 3.71
C SER A 4 -10.36 -8.75 4.43
N GLY A 5 -9.99 -7.54 3.97
CA GLY A 5 -8.95 -6.74 4.60
C GLY A 5 -9.30 -6.35 6.03
N LEU A 6 -10.58 -6.05 6.28
CA LEU A 6 -11.05 -5.70 7.61
C LEU A 6 -10.92 -6.89 8.58
N ALA A 7 -11.31 -8.09 8.13
CA ALA A 7 -11.21 -9.30 8.95
C ALA A 7 -9.75 -9.63 9.30
N VAL A 8 -8.84 -9.54 8.32
CA VAL A 8 -7.41 -9.78 8.53
C VAL A 8 -6.84 -8.76 9.51
N SER A 9 -7.22 -7.48 9.38
CA SER A 9 -6.75 -6.43 10.29
C SER A 9 -7.19 -6.70 11.74
N HIS A 10 -8.42 -7.14 11.94
CA HIS A 10 -8.91 -7.51 13.26
C HIS A 10 -8.09 -8.65 13.87
N GLU A 11 -7.86 -9.69 13.10
CA GLU A 11 -7.12 -10.86 13.55
C GLU A 11 -5.68 -10.51 13.93
N LEU A 12 -5.01 -9.72 13.12
CA LEU A 12 -3.66 -9.26 13.40
C LEU A 12 -3.59 -8.43 14.69
N ARG A 13 -4.56 -7.56 14.93
CA ARG A 13 -4.59 -6.75 16.15
C ARG A 13 -4.89 -7.58 17.40
N ASN A 14 -5.68 -8.63 17.26
CA ASN A 14 -5.96 -9.54 18.39
C ASN A 14 -4.70 -10.29 18.82
N GLU A 15 -3.84 -10.67 17.88
CA GLU A 15 -2.61 -11.39 18.17
C GLU A 15 -1.43 -10.49 18.48
N PHE A 16 -1.36 -9.31 17.81
CA PHE A 16 -0.22 -8.40 17.90
C PHE A 16 -0.74 -6.99 18.20
N THR A 17 -0.85 -6.65 19.48
CA THR A 17 -1.42 -5.37 19.91
C THR A 17 -0.58 -4.16 19.49
N ASP A 18 0.73 -4.36 19.31
CA ASP A 18 1.67 -3.28 18.96
C ASP A 18 1.94 -3.17 17.46
N ILE A 19 1.23 -3.94 16.63
CA ILE A 19 1.47 -3.94 15.19
C ILE A 19 0.86 -2.70 14.54
N ALA A 20 1.62 -2.08 13.64
CA ALA A 20 1.14 -1.02 12.76
C ALA A 20 0.61 -1.65 11.47
N ILE A 21 -0.61 -1.29 11.07
CA ILE A 21 -1.23 -1.81 9.85
C ILE A 21 -1.32 -0.68 8.83
N ILE A 22 -0.66 -0.88 7.69
CA ILE A 22 -0.61 0.11 6.60
C ILE A 22 -1.33 -0.47 5.39
N GLU A 23 -2.34 0.26 4.91
CA GLU A 23 -3.04 -0.10 3.68
C GLU A 23 -2.27 0.42 2.47
N THR A 24 -2.25 -0.35 1.39
CA THR A 24 -1.65 0.06 0.12
C THR A 24 -2.52 -0.36 -1.06
N HIS A 25 -2.42 0.40 -2.14
CA HIS A 25 -3.08 0.08 -3.41
C HIS A 25 -2.02 0.14 -4.51
N PRO A 26 -1.37 -0.98 -4.84
CA PRO A 26 -0.21 -1.01 -5.73
C PRO A 26 -0.42 -0.36 -7.08
N LYS A 27 -1.58 -0.55 -7.70
CA LYS A 27 -1.86 0.02 -9.02
C LYS A 27 -1.90 1.54 -9.01
N VAL A 28 -2.58 2.11 -8.02
CA VAL A 28 -2.69 3.56 -7.87
C VAL A 28 -1.36 4.15 -7.44
N LEU A 29 -0.70 3.48 -6.50
CA LEU A 29 0.60 3.93 -5.98
C LEU A 29 1.67 3.93 -7.07
N TYR A 30 1.69 2.90 -7.93
CA TYR A 30 2.62 2.85 -9.04
C TYR A 30 2.42 4.02 -10.01
N PHE A 31 1.17 4.33 -10.34
CA PHE A 31 0.86 5.48 -11.18
C PHE A 31 1.36 6.79 -10.54
N GLU A 32 1.13 6.97 -9.25
CA GLU A 32 1.56 8.18 -8.56
C GLU A 32 3.08 8.33 -8.50
N LEU A 33 3.79 7.25 -8.21
CA LEU A 33 5.25 7.29 -8.03
C LEU A 33 6.00 7.32 -9.36
N CYS A 34 5.52 6.60 -10.36
CA CYS A 34 6.25 6.37 -11.61
C CYS A 34 5.58 6.99 -12.84
N GLY A 35 4.36 7.49 -12.71
CA GLY A 35 3.63 8.09 -13.83
C GLY A 35 3.24 7.11 -14.92
N ARG A 36 3.18 5.81 -14.60
CA ARG A 36 2.87 4.76 -15.56
C ARG A 36 1.68 3.94 -15.11
N ARG A 37 0.93 3.44 -16.08
CA ARG A 37 -0.16 2.52 -15.81
C ARG A 37 0.40 1.14 -15.43
N TYR A 38 -0.19 0.54 -14.40
CA TYR A 38 0.14 -0.81 -13.97
C TYR A 38 -0.21 -1.82 -15.08
N SER A 39 0.78 -2.55 -15.60
CA SER A 39 0.61 -3.55 -16.64
C SER A 39 1.71 -4.60 -16.52
N TYR A 40 1.64 -5.42 -15.46
CA TYR A 40 2.73 -6.34 -15.13
C TYR A 40 2.96 -7.39 -16.22
N GLU A 41 1.88 -7.93 -16.78
CA GLU A 41 1.98 -8.98 -17.80
C GLU A 41 2.69 -8.49 -19.08
N ASP A 42 2.42 -7.24 -19.48
CA ASP A 42 2.97 -6.68 -20.70
C ASP A 42 4.32 -5.99 -20.50
N ASP A 43 4.56 -5.42 -19.33
CA ASP A 43 5.72 -4.55 -19.06
C ASP A 43 6.53 -5.01 -17.84
N GLN A 44 6.65 -6.33 -17.63
CA GLN A 44 7.34 -6.88 -16.46
C GLN A 44 8.76 -6.32 -16.28
N LEU A 45 9.53 -6.24 -17.37
CA LEU A 45 10.90 -5.72 -17.30
C LEU A 45 10.94 -4.26 -16.87
N ARG A 46 10.02 -3.44 -17.40
CA ARG A 46 9.95 -2.04 -17.06
C ARG A 46 9.51 -1.84 -15.61
N MET A 47 8.51 -2.59 -15.16
CA MET A 47 8.01 -2.49 -13.79
C MET A 47 9.06 -2.93 -12.77
N ASN A 48 9.83 -3.97 -13.07
CA ASN A 48 10.96 -4.36 -12.22
C ASN A 48 12.07 -3.31 -12.23
N ARG A 49 12.32 -2.71 -13.39
CA ARG A 49 13.30 -1.62 -13.50
C ARG A 49 12.88 -0.42 -12.65
N ASP A 50 11.59 -0.10 -12.63
CA ASP A 50 11.08 1.00 -11.83
C ASP A 50 11.25 0.76 -10.34
N LEU A 51 11.12 -0.48 -9.86
CA LEU A 51 11.44 -0.79 -8.47
C LEU A 51 12.90 -0.46 -8.13
N GLY A 52 13.81 -0.78 -9.03
CA GLY A 52 15.23 -0.50 -8.82
C GLY A 52 15.60 0.97 -8.93
N THR A 53 15.16 1.63 -10.01
CA THR A 53 15.60 2.99 -10.30
C THR A 53 14.80 4.07 -9.58
N ARG A 54 13.50 3.86 -9.40
CA ARG A 54 12.62 4.87 -8.79
C ARG A 54 12.46 4.70 -7.30
N LEU A 55 12.41 3.44 -6.83
CA LEU A 55 12.16 3.14 -5.43
C LEU A 55 13.41 2.63 -4.71
N ALA A 56 14.52 2.48 -5.41
CA ALA A 56 15.79 1.98 -4.88
C ALA A 56 15.66 0.58 -4.23
N LEU A 57 14.77 -0.26 -4.77
CA LEU A 57 14.59 -1.62 -4.29
C LEU A 57 15.38 -2.60 -5.15
N THR A 58 16.24 -3.40 -4.54
CA THR A 58 17.10 -4.36 -5.23
C THR A 58 16.43 -5.72 -5.40
N THR A 59 15.14 -5.72 -5.68
CA THR A 59 14.39 -6.97 -5.85
C THR A 59 14.03 -7.19 -7.31
N ASN A 60 13.99 -8.45 -7.73
CA ASN A 60 13.63 -8.85 -9.08
C ASN A 60 12.44 -9.79 -9.00
N THR A 61 11.26 -9.27 -9.26
CA THR A 61 10.03 -10.03 -9.13
C THR A 61 9.76 -10.88 -10.36
N LYS A 62 9.08 -12.01 -10.16
CA LYS A 62 8.70 -12.93 -11.24
C LYS A 62 7.19 -13.00 -11.44
N THR A 63 6.42 -12.52 -10.46
CA THR A 63 4.97 -12.47 -10.53
C THR A 63 4.47 -11.09 -10.12
N ASP A 64 3.22 -10.78 -10.51
CA ASP A 64 2.57 -9.54 -10.12
C ASP A 64 2.37 -9.46 -8.60
N HIS A 65 2.10 -10.60 -7.96
CA HIS A 65 1.95 -10.64 -6.50
C HIS A 65 3.26 -10.29 -5.79
N GLU A 66 4.39 -10.76 -6.29
CA GLU A 66 5.69 -10.41 -5.75
C GLU A 66 5.98 -8.92 -5.95
N TRP A 67 5.64 -8.38 -7.11
CA TRP A 67 5.81 -6.96 -7.39
C TRP A 67 4.93 -6.11 -6.46
N ASP A 68 3.66 -6.52 -6.29
CA ASP A 68 2.73 -5.84 -5.39
C ASP A 68 3.23 -5.87 -3.94
N ALA A 69 3.79 -6.99 -3.51
CA ALA A 69 4.38 -7.11 -2.18
C ALA A 69 5.58 -6.18 -2.00
N ALA A 70 6.41 -6.05 -3.03
CA ALA A 70 7.59 -5.18 -2.98
C ALA A 70 7.21 -3.71 -2.83
N ILE A 71 6.26 -3.22 -3.63
CA ILE A 71 5.83 -1.83 -3.54
C ILE A 71 5.06 -1.55 -2.23
N SER A 72 4.34 -2.54 -1.74
CA SER A 72 3.64 -2.42 -0.46
C SER A 72 4.61 -2.35 0.71
N ALA A 73 5.68 -3.15 0.68
CA ALA A 73 6.74 -3.08 1.68
C ALA A 73 7.45 -1.72 1.65
N PHE A 74 7.68 -1.18 0.45
CA PHE A 74 8.24 0.17 0.31
C PHE A 74 7.32 1.22 0.94
N ALA A 75 6.03 1.15 0.66
CA ALA A 75 5.04 2.08 1.24
C ALA A 75 5.01 1.99 2.76
N ALA A 76 5.05 0.78 3.31
CA ALA A 76 5.10 0.58 4.75
C ALA A 76 6.37 1.18 5.37
N PHE A 77 7.51 0.98 4.73
CA PHE A 77 8.78 1.57 5.18
C PHE A 77 8.72 3.10 5.18
N GLN A 78 8.21 3.70 4.11
CA GLN A 78 8.07 5.15 4.02
C GLN A 78 7.13 5.71 5.09
N SER A 79 6.07 4.97 5.40
CA SER A 79 5.10 5.35 6.42
C SER A 79 5.67 5.21 7.83
N LEU A 80 6.34 4.11 8.12
CA LEU A 80 6.92 3.84 9.45
C LEU A 80 8.11 4.75 9.75
N THR A 81 8.86 5.17 8.74
CA THR A 81 9.96 6.11 8.89
C THR A 81 9.50 7.58 8.84
N LYS A 82 8.20 7.80 8.74
CA LYS A 82 7.56 9.13 8.70
C LYS A 82 7.99 9.98 7.51
N ARG A 83 8.41 9.36 6.42
CA ARG A 83 8.67 10.04 5.16
C ARG A 83 7.37 10.37 4.45
N TRP A 84 6.36 9.53 4.60
CA TRP A 84 5.00 9.78 4.17
C TRP A 84 4.11 9.98 5.39
N THR A 85 3.50 11.14 5.51
CA THR A 85 2.70 11.51 6.68
C THR A 85 1.25 11.83 6.34
N TYR A 86 0.91 11.86 5.06
CA TYR A 86 -0.45 12.17 4.62
C TYR A 86 -1.31 10.91 4.66
N ASP A 87 -2.08 10.75 5.72
CA ASP A 87 -2.91 9.57 5.96
C ASP A 87 -4.31 9.79 5.38
N LEU A 88 -4.63 9.04 4.33
CA LEU A 88 -5.94 9.16 3.68
C LEU A 88 -7.08 8.71 4.58
N HIS A 89 -6.82 7.81 5.55
CA HIS A 89 -7.84 7.40 6.52
C HIS A 89 -8.18 8.49 7.52
N ALA A 90 -7.33 9.49 7.69
CA ALA A 90 -7.58 10.62 8.58
C ALA A 90 -8.38 11.74 7.92
N LEU A 91 -8.69 11.64 6.63
CA LEU A 91 -9.48 12.65 5.94
C LEU A 91 -10.93 12.61 6.39
N PRO A 92 -11.62 13.78 6.48
CA PRO A 92 -13.04 13.82 6.79
C PRO A 92 -13.85 13.06 5.75
N ILE A 93 -14.81 12.28 6.21
CA ILE A 93 -15.74 11.53 5.36
C ILE A 93 -17.10 12.16 5.51
N ALA A 94 -17.77 12.50 4.39
CA ALA A 94 -19.12 13.03 4.42
C ALA A 94 -20.11 11.97 4.89
N ASN A 95 -21.19 12.43 5.54
CA ASN A 95 -22.23 11.52 6.05
C ASN A 95 -22.75 10.61 4.92
N GLY A 96 -22.77 9.30 5.20
CA GLY A 96 -23.27 8.31 4.27
C GLY A 96 -22.27 7.80 3.25
N GLU A 97 -21.07 8.36 3.19
CA GLU A 97 -20.02 7.88 2.27
C GLU A 97 -19.30 6.64 2.80
N SER A 98 -19.20 6.50 4.11
CA SER A 98 -18.54 5.36 4.73
C SER A 98 -19.52 4.22 4.91
N LEU A 99 -19.40 3.18 4.10
CA LEU A 99 -20.25 1.98 4.18
C LEU A 99 -19.69 0.92 5.14
N VAL A 100 -18.39 0.94 5.39
CA VAL A 100 -17.71 -0.02 6.27
C VAL A 100 -16.85 0.76 7.26
N PRO A 101 -17.02 0.53 8.57
CA PRO A 101 -16.19 1.19 9.57
C PRO A 101 -14.73 0.76 9.42
N ILE A 102 -13.82 1.72 9.63
CA ILE A 102 -12.39 1.42 9.66
C ILE A 102 -12.07 0.69 10.96
N ALA A 103 -11.38 -0.45 10.87
CA ALA A 103 -11.03 -1.25 12.03
C ALA A 103 -9.79 -0.68 12.73
N GLY A 104 -10.00 0.01 13.86
CA GLY A 104 -8.90 0.51 14.71
C GLY A 104 -7.94 1.44 13.97
N ASP A 105 -6.64 1.28 14.21
CA ASP A 105 -5.60 2.20 13.76
C ASP A 105 -4.96 1.80 12.43
N THR A 106 -5.76 1.46 11.44
CA THR A 106 -5.29 1.22 10.08
C THR A 106 -5.01 2.55 9.39
N HIS A 107 -3.85 2.67 8.75
CA HIS A 107 -3.40 3.87 8.07
C HIS A 107 -3.24 3.64 6.59
N PHE A 108 -3.47 4.66 5.79
CA PHE A 108 -3.22 4.67 4.36
C PHE A 108 -2.42 5.92 4.04
N TYR A 109 -1.08 5.84 4.15
CA TYR A 109 -0.21 6.97 3.87
C TYR A 109 0.03 7.13 2.38
N TRP A 110 0.01 8.37 1.94
CA TRP A 110 0.14 8.74 0.54
C TRP A 110 1.44 9.50 0.31
N PRO A 111 2.11 9.31 -0.83
CA PRO A 111 3.31 10.05 -1.17
C PRO A 111 3.03 11.56 -1.26
N THR A 112 3.89 12.36 -0.69
CA THR A 112 3.77 13.81 -0.72
C THR A 112 5.04 14.49 -1.20
#